data_198149bc578bf3145c8f216a2393d90a
#
_entry.id   198149bc578bf3145c8f216a2393d90a
#
_cell.length_a   1.000
_cell.length_b   1.000
_cell.length_c   1.000
_cell.angle_alpha   90.00
_cell.angle_beta   90.00
_cell.angle_gamma   90.00
#
_symmetry.space_group_name_H-M   'P 1'
#
loop_
_entity.id
_entity.type
_entity.pdbx_description
1 polymer ?
#
loop_
_entity_poly.entity_id
_entity_poly.type
_entity_poly.pdbx_seq_one_letter_code
_entity_poly.pdbx_strand_id
1 'polypeptide(L)'
;MNPFRRPDVRYGRTPQPETPYQRAAQAWDDRIGSARVQARSWRLVAFGELAVIGSLALGLVWQSARGTVTPWVVQIDRLGQAQAIAPADADYRANDAQIAFHLARFVEGVRGVPADPIVVRQNWLRAYDFTTDKGGLALNGYAQASDPFAKVGKVQVSVEVSSVIRASPDSFRVAWVEKRYENGALGGAERWTAILTIVLQTPHDAEKLRRNPLGIYVTAINWSKELG
;
A
#
# COMPACT_ATOMS: atom_id res chain seq x y z
N MET A 1 74.47 -7.30 -15.16
CA MET A 1 73.45 -7.96 -16.00
C MET A 1 72.15 -7.88 -15.23
N ASN A 2 71.18 -7.23 -15.82
CA ASN A 2 69.85 -6.99 -15.17
C ASN A 2 68.97 -8.16 -15.47
N PRO A 3 68.57 -9.02 -14.52
CA PRO A 3 67.84 -10.27 -14.77
C PRO A 3 66.36 -10.07 -15.19
N PHE A 4 65.91 -8.81 -15.22
CA PHE A 4 64.51 -8.49 -15.58
C PHE A 4 64.32 -7.88 -16.98
N ARG A 5 65.38 -7.82 -17.81
CA ARG A 5 65.20 -7.44 -19.22
C ARG A 5 64.69 -8.64 -20.01
N ARG A 6 63.41 -8.66 -20.29
CA ARG A 6 62.82 -9.56 -21.30
C ARG A 6 63.47 -9.23 -22.64
N PRO A 7 63.94 -10.23 -23.41
CA PRO A 7 64.42 -10.00 -24.76
C PRO A 7 63.29 -9.37 -25.57
N ASP A 8 63.67 -8.39 -26.39
CA ASP A 8 62.75 -7.65 -27.25
C ASP A 8 62.32 -8.55 -28.43
N VAL A 9 61.43 -9.53 -28.15
CA VAL A 9 60.84 -10.38 -29.17
C VAL A 9 59.78 -9.57 -29.85
N ARG A 10 60.04 -9.00 -31.00
CA ARG A 10 59.07 -8.39 -31.91
C ARG A 10 58.07 -9.46 -32.31
N TYR A 11 56.97 -9.53 -31.59
CA TYR A 11 55.78 -10.29 -32.00
C TYR A 11 55.28 -9.70 -33.33
N GLY A 12 55.52 -10.36 -34.45
CA GLY A 12 55.01 -9.91 -35.75
C GLY A 12 55.83 -10.25 -36.98
N ARG A 13 56.95 -10.92 -36.85
CA ARG A 13 57.67 -11.47 -37.99
C ARG A 13 57.75 -12.99 -37.86
N THR A 14 56.78 -13.69 -38.39
CA THR A 14 56.93 -15.12 -38.69
C THR A 14 58.03 -15.27 -39.75
N PRO A 15 59.08 -16.07 -39.51
CA PRO A 15 60.09 -16.31 -40.52
C PRO A 15 59.46 -16.87 -41.77
N GLN A 16 59.96 -16.47 -42.96
CA GLN A 16 59.43 -17.00 -44.21
C GLN A 16 59.65 -18.52 -44.26
N PRO A 17 58.57 -19.27 -44.58
CA PRO A 17 58.68 -20.72 -44.60
C PRO A 17 59.59 -21.18 -45.74
N GLU A 18 60.62 -21.93 -45.42
CA GLU A 18 61.62 -22.45 -46.36
C GLU A 18 61.12 -23.72 -47.07
N THR A 19 60.14 -24.41 -46.47
CA THR A 19 59.59 -25.63 -47.04
C THR A 19 58.03 -25.58 -47.19
N PRO A 20 57.47 -26.36 -48.18
CA PRO A 20 55.99 -26.41 -48.33
C PRO A 20 55.28 -26.91 -47.07
N TYR A 21 55.85 -27.75 -46.27
CA TYR A 21 55.30 -28.25 -45.00
C TYR A 21 55.26 -27.19 -43.93
N GLN A 22 56.25 -26.36 -43.81
CA GLN A 22 56.26 -25.19 -42.89
C GLN A 22 55.22 -24.17 -43.29
N ARG A 23 54.97 -23.96 -44.56
CA ARG A 23 53.95 -23.06 -45.08
C ARG A 23 52.53 -23.57 -44.73
N ALA A 24 52.30 -24.86 -44.87
CA ALA A 24 51.06 -25.49 -44.48
C ALA A 24 50.82 -25.43 -42.96
N ALA A 25 51.88 -25.64 -42.16
CA ALA A 25 51.78 -25.55 -40.69
C ALA A 25 51.44 -24.11 -40.24
N GLN A 26 52.11 -23.10 -40.82
CA GLN A 26 51.84 -21.69 -40.49
C GLN A 26 50.40 -21.29 -40.88
N ALA A 27 49.93 -21.69 -42.07
CA ALA A 27 48.53 -21.42 -42.44
C ALA A 27 47.51 -22.11 -41.54
N TRP A 28 47.84 -23.26 -40.97
CA TRP A 28 47.01 -23.98 -40.00
C TRP A 28 47.01 -23.29 -38.66
N ASP A 29 48.20 -22.90 -38.16
CA ASP A 29 48.34 -22.19 -36.91
C ASP A 29 47.67 -20.83 -36.90
N ASP A 30 47.74 -20.09 -38.03
CA ASP A 30 47.05 -18.79 -38.17
C ASP A 30 45.53 -18.96 -38.16
N ARG A 31 45.00 -20.01 -38.79
CA ARG A 31 43.56 -20.30 -38.73
C ARG A 31 43.07 -20.70 -37.36
N ILE A 32 43.82 -21.56 -36.63
CA ILE A 32 43.50 -21.98 -35.28
C ILE A 32 43.66 -20.82 -34.30
N GLY A 33 44.71 -20.03 -34.47
CA GLY A 33 44.97 -18.83 -33.68
C GLY A 33 43.85 -17.82 -33.77
N SER A 34 43.42 -17.50 -35.02
CA SER A 34 42.34 -16.57 -35.26
C SER A 34 41.00 -17.07 -34.69
N ALA A 35 40.68 -18.36 -34.86
CA ALA A 35 39.49 -18.96 -34.32
C ALA A 35 39.44 -18.93 -32.76
N ARG A 36 40.57 -19.17 -32.10
CA ARG A 36 40.70 -19.08 -30.63
C ARG A 36 40.54 -17.64 -30.11
N VAL A 37 41.13 -16.65 -30.79
CA VAL A 37 40.96 -15.24 -30.45
C VAL A 37 39.50 -14.82 -30.62
N GLN A 38 38.90 -15.22 -31.76
CA GLN A 38 37.48 -14.93 -32.01
C GLN A 38 36.56 -15.60 -30.97
N ALA A 39 36.81 -16.86 -30.63
CA ALA A 39 36.03 -17.55 -29.58
C ALA A 39 36.19 -16.88 -28.19
N ARG A 40 37.37 -16.31 -27.90
CA ARG A 40 37.57 -15.57 -26.64
C ARG A 40 36.81 -14.25 -26.65
N SER A 41 36.85 -13.49 -27.74
CA SER A 41 36.11 -12.23 -27.86
C SER A 41 34.60 -12.44 -27.79
N TRP A 42 34.06 -13.47 -28.44
CA TRP A 42 32.65 -13.81 -28.36
C TRP A 42 32.21 -14.21 -26.93
N ARG A 43 33.07 -14.94 -26.19
CA ARG A 43 32.77 -15.21 -24.78
C ARG A 43 32.73 -13.94 -23.93
N LEU A 44 33.64 -13.00 -24.15
CA LEU A 44 33.63 -11.73 -23.44
C LEU A 44 32.38 -10.90 -23.74
N VAL A 45 31.96 -10.88 -25.01
CA VAL A 45 30.71 -10.24 -25.42
C VAL A 45 29.51 -10.92 -24.72
N ALA A 46 29.44 -12.25 -24.76
CA ALA A 46 28.35 -12.99 -24.12
C ALA A 46 28.27 -12.75 -22.61
N PHE A 47 29.40 -12.70 -21.91
CA PHE A 47 29.43 -12.33 -20.48
C PHE A 47 29.03 -10.87 -20.25
N GLY A 48 29.41 -9.95 -21.16
CA GLY A 48 28.99 -8.56 -21.11
C GLY A 48 27.47 -8.41 -21.25
N GLU A 49 26.90 -9.09 -22.24
CA GLU A 49 25.45 -9.13 -22.45
C GLU A 49 24.70 -9.73 -21.26
N LEU A 50 25.20 -10.83 -20.70
CA LEU A 50 24.62 -11.47 -19.52
C LEU A 50 24.62 -10.52 -18.31
N ALA A 51 25.69 -9.76 -18.11
CA ALA A 51 25.79 -8.76 -17.05
C ALA A 51 24.76 -7.61 -17.24
N VAL A 52 24.58 -7.15 -18.49
CA VAL A 52 23.57 -6.13 -18.83
C VAL A 52 22.16 -6.67 -18.60
N ILE A 53 21.86 -7.86 -19.09
CA ILE A 53 20.55 -8.50 -18.87
C ILE A 53 20.28 -8.68 -17.37
N GLY A 54 21.26 -9.15 -16.61
CA GLY A 54 21.15 -9.31 -15.16
C GLY A 54 20.87 -7.99 -14.43
N SER A 55 21.57 -6.91 -14.81
CA SER A 55 21.34 -5.60 -14.22
C SER A 55 19.96 -5.01 -14.58
N LEU A 56 19.51 -5.20 -15.82
CA LEU A 56 18.16 -4.79 -16.22
C LEU A 56 17.07 -5.59 -15.49
N ALA A 57 17.24 -6.90 -15.36
CA ALA A 57 16.31 -7.75 -14.61
C ALA A 57 16.21 -7.32 -13.15
N LEU A 58 17.36 -7.06 -12.49
CA LEU A 58 17.38 -6.54 -11.12
C LEU A 58 16.73 -5.16 -11.02
N GLY A 59 16.97 -4.29 -11.99
CA GLY A 59 16.31 -2.98 -12.09
C GLY A 59 14.79 -3.09 -12.21
N LEU A 60 14.30 -3.99 -13.05
CA LEU A 60 12.86 -4.26 -13.21
C LEU A 60 12.22 -4.82 -11.94
N VAL A 61 12.88 -5.78 -11.28
CA VAL A 61 12.41 -6.32 -10.00
C VAL A 61 12.35 -5.21 -8.95
N TRP A 62 13.39 -4.39 -8.86
CA TRP A 62 13.43 -3.27 -7.92
C TRP A 62 12.35 -2.21 -8.22
N GLN A 63 12.12 -1.89 -9.48
CA GLN A 63 11.06 -0.97 -9.91
C GLN A 63 9.67 -1.56 -9.66
N SER A 64 9.45 -2.85 -9.91
CA SER A 64 8.20 -3.55 -9.65
C SER A 64 7.87 -3.62 -8.16
N ALA A 65 8.89 -3.79 -7.31
CA ALA A 65 8.72 -3.77 -5.85
C ALA A 65 8.35 -2.38 -5.30
N ARG A 66 8.59 -1.31 -6.06
CA ARG A 66 8.20 0.06 -5.74
C ARG A 66 6.87 0.48 -6.35
N GLY A 67 6.02 -0.46 -6.74
CA GLY A 67 4.72 -0.20 -7.34
C GLY A 67 3.94 0.86 -6.55
N THR A 68 4.05 2.12 -6.98
CA THR A 68 3.30 3.25 -6.45
C THR A 68 1.93 3.23 -7.11
N VAL A 69 0.92 2.79 -6.35
CA VAL A 69 -0.46 3.04 -6.73
C VAL A 69 -0.70 4.52 -6.45
N THR A 70 -0.81 5.34 -7.49
CA THR A 70 -1.22 6.74 -7.37
C THR A 70 -2.74 6.80 -7.31
N PRO A 71 -3.34 7.05 -6.14
CA PRO A 71 -4.78 7.28 -6.05
C PRO A 71 -5.14 8.61 -6.70
N TRP A 72 -6.22 8.62 -7.46
CA TRP A 72 -6.79 9.86 -8.00
C TRP A 72 -7.93 10.31 -7.09
N VAL A 73 -7.83 11.52 -6.56
CA VAL A 73 -8.88 12.14 -5.76
C VAL A 73 -9.64 13.12 -6.66
N VAL A 74 -10.93 12.88 -6.79
CA VAL A 74 -11.84 13.81 -7.48
C VAL A 74 -12.58 14.59 -6.40
N GLN A 75 -12.29 15.87 -6.26
CA GLN A 75 -13.10 16.77 -5.44
C GLN A 75 -14.30 17.23 -6.26
N ILE A 76 -15.49 17.04 -5.71
CA ILE A 76 -16.74 17.48 -6.31
C ILE A 76 -17.27 18.66 -5.51
N ASP A 77 -17.65 19.74 -6.18
CA ASP A 77 -18.28 20.91 -5.56
C ASP A 77 -19.74 20.63 -5.17
N ARG A 78 -20.40 21.63 -4.58
CA ARG A 78 -21.83 21.51 -4.19
C ARG A 78 -22.77 21.31 -5.37
N LEU A 79 -22.33 21.59 -6.58
CA LEU A 79 -23.09 21.45 -7.83
C LEU A 79 -22.77 20.14 -8.55
N GLY A 80 -21.92 19.27 -7.97
CA GLY A 80 -21.52 18.01 -8.55
C GLY A 80 -20.44 18.09 -9.64
N GLN A 81 -19.82 19.28 -9.83
CA GLN A 81 -18.74 19.46 -10.80
C GLN A 81 -17.40 19.07 -10.18
N ALA A 82 -16.58 18.32 -10.93
CA ALA A 82 -15.23 17.97 -10.51
C ALA A 82 -14.36 19.24 -10.49
N GLN A 83 -13.92 19.66 -9.30
CA GLN A 83 -13.10 20.86 -9.11
C GLN A 83 -11.61 20.61 -9.29
N ALA A 84 -11.14 19.41 -8.99
CA ALA A 84 -9.78 18.99 -9.24
C ALA A 84 -9.73 17.49 -9.48
N ILE A 85 -9.02 17.09 -10.54
CA ILE A 85 -8.59 15.73 -10.77
C ILE A 85 -7.07 15.78 -10.63
N ALA A 86 -6.56 15.42 -9.47
CA ALA A 86 -5.13 15.34 -9.22
C ALA A 86 -4.77 13.94 -8.73
N PRO A 87 -3.59 13.41 -9.11
CA PRO A 87 -3.04 12.29 -8.37
C PRO A 87 -2.97 12.71 -6.89
N ALA A 88 -3.38 11.84 -5.98
CA ALA A 88 -3.14 12.09 -4.56
C ALA A 88 -1.62 12.03 -4.37
N ASP A 89 -0.97 13.19 -4.50
CA ASP A 89 0.42 13.35 -4.13
C ASP A 89 0.58 12.98 -2.65
N ALA A 90 1.79 12.63 -2.26
CA ALA A 90 2.13 12.22 -0.89
C ALA A 90 1.69 13.24 0.19
N ASP A 91 1.30 14.44 -0.21
CA ASP A 91 0.86 15.54 0.66
C ASP A 91 -0.66 15.74 0.73
N TYR A 92 -1.48 14.88 0.07
CA TYR A 92 -2.92 15.01 0.19
C TYR A 92 -3.38 14.76 1.63
N ARG A 93 -4.02 15.75 2.23
CA ARG A 93 -4.64 15.63 3.56
C ARG A 93 -6.15 15.77 3.44
N ALA A 94 -6.86 14.79 4.00
CA ALA A 94 -8.30 14.87 4.09
C ALA A 94 -8.72 16.12 4.87
N ASN A 95 -9.69 16.87 4.37
CA ASN A 95 -10.25 18.02 5.07
C ASN A 95 -11.21 17.56 6.20
N ASP A 96 -11.54 18.48 7.10
CA ASP A 96 -12.38 18.19 8.28
C ASP A 96 -13.76 17.64 7.89
N ALA A 97 -14.36 18.10 6.80
CA ALA A 97 -15.65 17.62 6.36
C ALA A 97 -15.59 16.15 5.89
N GLN A 98 -14.52 15.78 5.19
CA GLN A 98 -14.29 14.40 4.76
C GLN A 98 -14.04 13.50 5.97
N ILE A 99 -13.21 13.94 6.91
CA ILE A 99 -12.94 13.21 8.14
C ILE A 99 -14.24 13.03 8.93
N ALA A 100 -15.01 14.10 9.11
CA ALA A 100 -16.27 14.07 9.82
C ALA A 100 -17.27 13.08 9.21
N PHE A 101 -17.38 13.05 7.87
CA PHE A 101 -18.23 12.10 7.16
C PHE A 101 -17.83 10.64 7.46
N HIS A 102 -16.52 10.33 7.39
CA HIS A 102 -16.04 8.97 7.65
C HIS A 102 -16.17 8.57 9.12
N LEU A 103 -15.96 9.48 10.06
CA LEU A 103 -16.13 9.22 11.49
C LEU A 103 -17.62 9.03 11.86
N ALA A 104 -18.53 9.78 11.25
CA ALA A 104 -19.97 9.54 11.40
C ALA A 104 -20.34 8.13 10.95
N ARG A 105 -19.91 7.72 9.76
CA ARG A 105 -20.14 6.37 9.23
C ARG A 105 -19.50 5.28 10.07
N PHE A 106 -18.33 5.54 10.64
CA PHE A 106 -17.66 4.63 11.55
C PHE A 106 -18.52 4.39 12.82
N VAL A 107 -19.01 5.46 13.45
CA VAL A 107 -19.87 5.36 14.63
C VAL A 107 -21.19 4.65 14.31
N GLU A 108 -21.85 5.03 13.21
CA GLU A 108 -23.08 4.36 12.74
C GLU A 108 -22.87 2.85 12.54
N GLY A 109 -21.74 2.47 11.92
CA GLY A 109 -21.43 1.06 11.65
C GLY A 109 -21.11 0.23 12.88
N VAL A 110 -20.44 0.82 13.89
CA VAL A 110 -20.03 0.11 15.11
C VAL A 110 -21.15 0.06 16.15
N ARG A 111 -21.91 1.16 16.29
CA ARG A 111 -22.94 1.31 17.33
C ARG A 111 -24.32 0.87 16.86
N GLY A 112 -24.56 0.92 15.54
CA GLY A 112 -25.81 0.46 14.96
C GLY A 112 -25.95 -1.06 14.99
N VAL A 113 -27.15 -1.53 15.32
CA VAL A 113 -27.54 -2.95 15.26
C VAL A 113 -28.74 -3.10 14.33
N PRO A 114 -28.52 -3.26 13.01
CA PRO A 114 -29.59 -3.60 12.09
C PRO A 114 -30.16 -4.98 12.35
N ALA A 115 -31.34 -5.25 11.80
CA ALA A 115 -32.02 -6.55 11.96
C ALA A 115 -31.27 -7.71 11.26
N ASP A 116 -30.53 -7.40 10.20
CA ASP A 116 -29.80 -8.38 9.39
C ASP A 116 -28.41 -8.63 9.94
N PRO A 117 -28.09 -9.87 10.36
CA PRO A 117 -26.77 -10.23 10.86
C PRO A 117 -25.66 -10.08 9.82
N ILE A 118 -25.97 -10.20 8.53
CA ILE A 118 -24.99 -10.02 7.44
C ILE A 118 -24.57 -8.55 7.40
N VAL A 119 -25.52 -7.64 7.53
CA VAL A 119 -25.23 -6.19 7.55
C VAL A 119 -24.43 -5.80 8.78
N VAL A 120 -24.74 -6.35 9.97
CA VAL A 120 -23.94 -6.13 11.19
C VAL A 120 -22.50 -6.54 10.95
N ARG A 121 -22.29 -7.75 10.42
CA ARG A 121 -20.93 -8.25 10.13
C ARG A 121 -20.19 -7.36 9.11
N GLN A 122 -20.86 -6.95 8.05
CA GLN A 122 -20.24 -6.08 7.03
C GLN A 122 -19.86 -4.72 7.61
N ASN A 123 -20.69 -4.13 8.46
CA ASN A 123 -20.41 -2.86 9.12
C ASN A 123 -19.18 -2.98 10.03
N TRP A 124 -19.07 -4.07 10.80
CA TRP A 124 -17.93 -4.34 11.66
C TRP A 124 -16.64 -4.55 10.87
N LEU A 125 -16.67 -5.37 9.79
CA LEU A 125 -15.51 -5.56 8.92
C LEU A 125 -15.04 -4.23 8.33
N ARG A 126 -15.98 -3.40 7.88
CA ARG A 126 -15.67 -2.06 7.38
C ARG A 126 -15.07 -1.17 8.47
N ALA A 127 -15.57 -1.24 9.71
CA ALA A 127 -15.02 -0.46 10.81
C ALA A 127 -13.55 -0.82 11.07
N TYR A 128 -13.18 -2.09 10.98
CA TYR A 128 -11.77 -2.50 11.10
C TYR A 128 -10.87 -1.94 9.99
N ASP A 129 -11.38 -1.75 8.77
CA ASP A 129 -10.63 -1.10 7.68
C ASP A 129 -10.27 0.37 8.02
N PHE A 130 -10.98 0.98 8.97
CA PHE A 130 -10.78 2.35 9.46
C PHE A 130 -10.13 2.41 10.85
N THR A 131 -9.47 1.36 11.31
CA THR A 131 -8.76 1.35 12.60
C THR A 131 -7.29 0.99 12.43
N THR A 132 -6.46 1.50 13.33
CA THR A 132 -5.12 0.94 13.56
C THR A 132 -5.25 -0.32 14.43
N ASP A 133 -4.15 -1.07 14.61
CA ASP A 133 -4.13 -2.23 15.53
C ASP A 133 -4.61 -1.86 16.93
N LYS A 134 -4.20 -0.69 17.45
CA LYS A 134 -4.64 -0.17 18.74
C LYS A 134 -6.14 0.14 18.76
N GLY A 135 -6.66 0.77 17.71
CA GLY A 135 -8.09 1.03 17.53
C GLY A 135 -8.89 -0.26 17.42
N GLY A 136 -8.36 -1.26 16.71
CA GLY A 136 -8.94 -2.59 16.59
C GLY A 136 -9.06 -3.32 17.93
N LEU A 137 -8.04 -3.20 18.81
CA LEU A 137 -8.11 -3.74 20.18
C LEU A 137 -9.22 -3.08 21.00
N ALA A 138 -9.41 -1.76 20.87
CA ALA A 138 -10.51 -1.05 21.55
C ALA A 138 -11.89 -1.52 21.04
N LEU A 139 -12.03 -1.74 19.71
CA LEU A 139 -13.24 -2.31 19.12
C LEU A 139 -13.50 -3.74 19.61
N ASN A 140 -12.47 -4.58 19.71
CA ASN A 140 -12.60 -5.93 20.24
C ASN A 140 -13.09 -5.93 21.69
N GLY A 141 -12.54 -5.05 22.53
CA GLY A 141 -12.99 -4.88 23.91
C GLY A 141 -14.47 -4.47 24.00
N TYR A 142 -14.88 -3.53 23.12
CA TYR A 142 -16.27 -3.14 23.02
C TYR A 142 -17.18 -4.28 22.53
N ALA A 143 -16.76 -5.03 21.52
CA ALA A 143 -17.51 -6.17 20.99
C ALA A 143 -17.75 -7.23 22.06
N GLN A 144 -16.74 -7.53 22.88
CA GLN A 144 -16.86 -8.49 23.98
C GLN A 144 -17.79 -7.99 25.08
N ALA A 145 -17.73 -6.70 25.42
CA ALA A 145 -18.57 -6.12 26.49
C ALA A 145 -20.02 -5.93 26.08
N SER A 146 -20.29 -5.55 24.81
CA SER A 146 -21.63 -5.19 24.36
C SER A 146 -22.36 -6.29 23.58
N ASP A 147 -21.62 -7.29 23.09
CA ASP A 147 -22.07 -8.40 22.23
C ASP A 147 -23.14 -7.97 21.20
N PRO A 148 -22.76 -7.16 20.21
CA PRO A 148 -23.72 -6.65 19.23
C PRO A 148 -24.33 -7.77 18.38
N PHE A 149 -23.61 -8.89 18.21
CA PHE A 149 -24.07 -10.03 17.41
C PHE A 149 -25.17 -10.83 18.11
N ALA A 150 -25.11 -10.98 19.43
CA ALA A 150 -26.15 -11.65 20.22
C ALA A 150 -27.45 -10.83 20.31
N LYS A 151 -27.40 -9.53 20.03
CA LYS A 151 -28.56 -8.63 20.00
C LYS A 151 -29.37 -8.71 18.71
N VAL A 152 -28.73 -9.18 17.61
CA VAL A 152 -29.39 -9.27 16.29
C VAL A 152 -30.65 -10.10 16.36
N GLY A 153 -31.73 -9.60 15.76
CA GLY A 153 -33.05 -10.24 15.78
C GLY A 153 -33.86 -10.03 17.06
N LYS A 154 -33.24 -9.52 18.14
CA LYS A 154 -33.93 -9.22 19.41
C LYS A 154 -34.15 -7.72 19.59
N VAL A 155 -33.09 -6.95 19.36
CA VAL A 155 -33.05 -5.51 19.53
C VAL A 155 -32.45 -4.89 18.31
N GLN A 156 -33.05 -3.83 17.78
CA GLN A 156 -32.46 -3.01 16.72
C GLN A 156 -32.00 -1.68 17.33
N VAL A 157 -30.86 -1.19 16.90
CA VAL A 157 -30.34 0.12 17.31
C VAL A 157 -30.08 0.96 16.06
N SER A 158 -30.79 2.07 15.95
CA SER A 158 -30.55 3.11 14.96
C SER A 158 -29.69 4.20 15.56
N VAL A 159 -28.65 4.62 14.83
CA VAL A 159 -27.71 5.66 15.25
C VAL A 159 -27.88 6.87 14.35
N GLU A 160 -28.16 8.03 14.95
CA GLU A 160 -28.27 9.31 14.24
C GLU A 160 -27.17 10.24 14.74
N VAL A 161 -26.13 10.44 13.94
CA VAL A 161 -25.04 11.36 14.28
C VAL A 161 -25.52 12.80 14.14
N SER A 162 -25.47 13.55 15.25
CA SER A 162 -25.90 14.94 15.32
C SER A 162 -24.79 15.94 15.04
N SER A 163 -23.56 15.64 15.45
CA SER A 163 -22.41 16.52 15.18
C SER A 163 -21.10 15.75 15.19
N VAL A 164 -20.17 16.22 14.36
CA VAL A 164 -18.75 15.81 14.37
C VAL A 164 -17.91 17.08 14.32
N ILE A 165 -17.16 17.35 15.37
CA ILE A 165 -16.40 18.59 15.56
C ILE A 165 -14.96 18.24 15.91
N ARG A 166 -14.00 18.89 15.28
CA ARG A 166 -12.59 18.74 15.64
C ARG A 166 -12.35 19.23 17.07
N ALA A 167 -11.83 18.38 17.91
CA ALA A 167 -11.52 18.67 19.31
C ALA A 167 -10.04 19.00 19.53
N SER A 168 -9.14 18.40 18.73
CA SER A 168 -7.70 18.66 18.72
C SER A 168 -7.13 18.40 17.33
N PRO A 169 -5.83 18.62 17.04
CA PRO A 169 -5.22 18.29 15.74
C PRO A 169 -5.51 16.86 15.28
N ASP A 170 -5.60 15.92 16.18
CA ASP A 170 -5.71 14.47 15.93
C ASP A 170 -6.98 13.86 16.54
N SER A 171 -7.90 14.64 17.11
CA SER A 171 -9.12 14.08 17.68
C SER A 171 -10.37 14.84 17.26
N PHE A 172 -11.46 14.09 17.20
CA PHE A 172 -12.79 14.59 16.90
C PHE A 172 -13.76 14.17 17.98
N ARG A 173 -14.65 15.09 18.35
CA ARG A 173 -15.82 14.81 19.15
C ARG A 173 -16.99 14.50 18.25
N VAL A 174 -17.59 13.33 18.45
CA VAL A 174 -18.78 12.87 17.74
C VAL A 174 -19.92 12.75 18.73
N ALA A 175 -21.03 13.41 18.47
CA ALA A 175 -22.25 13.27 19.26
C ALA A 175 -23.36 12.62 18.42
N TRP A 176 -24.13 11.73 19.03
CA TRP A 176 -25.21 11.02 18.35
C TRP A 176 -26.33 10.61 19.30
N VAL A 177 -27.46 10.24 18.71
CA VAL A 177 -28.60 9.65 19.40
C VAL A 177 -28.74 8.19 18.97
N GLU A 178 -28.84 7.29 19.93
CA GLU A 178 -29.20 5.89 19.72
C GLU A 178 -30.68 5.68 20.02
N LYS A 179 -31.43 5.22 19.03
CA LYS A 179 -32.83 4.81 19.18
C LYS A 179 -32.89 3.29 19.20
N ARG A 180 -33.37 2.74 20.30
CA ARG A 180 -33.56 1.30 20.49
C ARG A 180 -34.97 0.89 20.14
N TYR A 181 -35.09 -0.17 19.36
CA TYR A 181 -36.37 -0.77 18.98
C TYR A 181 -36.40 -2.22 19.44
N GLU A 182 -37.50 -2.59 20.11
CA GLU A 182 -37.80 -3.96 20.54
C GLU A 182 -39.10 -4.37 19.93
N ASN A 183 -39.12 -5.48 19.20
CA ASN A 183 -40.32 -5.95 18.47
C ASN A 183 -40.98 -4.86 17.56
N GLY A 184 -40.16 -3.99 16.96
CA GLY A 184 -40.63 -2.92 16.09
C GLY A 184 -41.14 -1.65 16.81
N ALA A 185 -41.24 -1.65 18.15
CA ALA A 185 -41.64 -0.49 18.94
C ALA A 185 -40.39 0.24 19.48
N LEU A 186 -40.48 1.57 19.56
CA LEU A 186 -39.39 2.39 20.14
C LEU A 186 -39.34 2.17 21.66
N GLY A 187 -38.30 1.53 22.15
CA GLY A 187 -38.07 1.24 23.56
C GLY A 187 -37.33 2.36 24.31
N GLY A 188 -36.69 3.29 23.58
CA GLY A 188 -36.02 4.43 24.18
C GLY A 188 -35.02 5.11 23.24
N ALA A 189 -34.59 6.31 23.63
CA ALA A 189 -33.56 7.07 22.93
C ALA A 189 -32.49 7.54 23.95
N GLU A 190 -31.24 7.40 23.59
CA GLU A 190 -30.11 7.74 24.44
C GLU A 190 -29.15 8.65 23.67
N ARG A 191 -28.60 9.64 24.36
CA ARG A 191 -27.56 10.51 23.80
C ARG A 191 -26.19 10.02 24.19
N TRP A 192 -25.28 10.04 23.22
CA TRP A 192 -23.93 9.57 23.40
C TRP A 192 -22.93 10.55 22.79
N THR A 193 -21.77 10.61 23.38
CA THR A 193 -20.62 11.39 22.88
C THR A 193 -19.39 10.51 22.85
N ALA A 194 -18.55 10.65 21.80
CA ALA A 194 -17.25 10.03 21.73
C ALA A 194 -16.16 11.05 21.44
N ILE A 195 -14.96 10.79 21.95
CA ILE A 195 -13.71 11.36 21.45
C ILE A 195 -12.99 10.26 20.67
N LEU A 196 -12.84 10.49 19.37
CA LEU A 196 -12.13 9.59 18.47
C LEU A 196 -10.78 10.22 18.13
N THR A 197 -9.70 9.54 18.48
CA THR A 197 -8.35 9.95 18.06
C THR A 197 -8.04 9.27 16.72
N ILE A 198 -7.52 10.03 15.76
CA ILE A 198 -7.24 9.56 14.42
C ILE A 198 -5.78 9.75 14.05
N VAL A 199 -5.33 9.00 13.05
CA VAL A 199 -4.09 9.24 12.31
C VAL A 199 -4.40 9.17 10.81
N LEU A 200 -3.75 10.03 10.04
CA LEU A 200 -3.81 10.01 8.59
C LEU A 200 -2.57 9.31 8.07
N GLN A 201 -2.76 8.23 7.32
CA GLN A 201 -1.69 7.43 6.71
C GLN A 201 -2.04 7.18 5.25
N THR A 202 -1.24 7.70 4.33
CA THR A 202 -1.45 7.47 2.90
C THR A 202 -1.39 5.97 2.59
N PRO A 203 -2.45 5.37 2.03
CA PRO A 203 -2.44 3.95 1.68
C PRO A 203 -1.53 3.71 0.49
N HIS A 204 -0.57 2.78 0.64
CA HIS A 204 0.36 2.38 -0.42
C HIS A 204 -0.05 1.08 -1.13
N ASP A 205 -1.07 0.41 -0.64
CA ASP A 205 -1.58 -0.85 -1.16
C ASP A 205 -2.92 -0.61 -1.86
N ALA A 206 -3.11 -1.22 -3.04
CA ALA A 206 -4.32 -1.09 -3.86
C ALA A 206 -5.60 -1.57 -3.12
N GLU A 207 -5.48 -2.57 -2.25
CA GLU A 207 -6.61 -3.07 -1.46
C GLU A 207 -6.98 -2.08 -0.35
N LYS A 208 -6.00 -1.57 0.39
CA LYS A 208 -6.22 -0.51 1.41
C LYS A 208 -6.76 0.75 0.78
N LEU A 209 -6.24 1.14 -0.39
CA LEU A 209 -6.73 2.29 -1.15
C LEU A 209 -8.22 2.16 -1.52
N ARG A 210 -8.66 0.98 -1.93
CA ARG A 210 -10.06 0.74 -2.29
C ARG A 210 -11.00 0.81 -1.09
N ARG A 211 -10.55 0.36 0.09
CA ARG A 211 -11.36 0.32 1.32
C ARG A 211 -11.32 1.64 2.09
N ASN A 212 -10.15 2.28 2.17
CA ASN A 212 -9.93 3.53 2.91
C ASN A 212 -9.03 4.47 2.10
N PRO A 213 -9.58 5.10 1.03
CA PRO A 213 -8.80 5.92 0.09
C PRO A 213 -8.17 7.16 0.73
N LEU A 214 -8.79 7.69 1.79
CA LEU A 214 -8.29 8.87 2.48
C LEU A 214 -7.28 8.55 3.59
N GLY A 215 -7.06 7.26 3.88
CA GLY A 215 -6.12 6.81 4.91
C GLY A 215 -6.46 7.32 6.32
N ILE A 216 -7.74 7.44 6.64
CA ILE A 216 -8.22 7.88 7.95
C ILE A 216 -8.31 6.65 8.85
N TYR A 217 -7.50 6.61 9.93
CA TYR A 217 -7.52 5.50 10.88
C TYR A 217 -7.80 5.98 12.29
N VAL A 218 -8.77 5.37 12.95
CA VAL A 218 -9.08 5.57 14.36
C VAL A 218 -8.08 4.80 15.22
N THR A 219 -7.38 5.48 16.11
CA THR A 219 -6.36 4.90 17.00
C THR A 219 -6.86 4.70 18.43
N ALA A 220 -7.79 5.55 18.87
CA ALA A 220 -8.38 5.45 20.21
C ALA A 220 -9.85 5.86 20.16
N ILE A 221 -10.63 5.20 20.98
CA ILE A 221 -12.07 5.38 21.07
C ILE A 221 -12.42 5.56 22.56
N ASN A 222 -13.02 6.68 22.87
CA ASN A 222 -13.55 6.94 24.18
C ASN A 222 -14.95 7.51 24.06
N TRP A 223 -15.96 6.72 24.41
CA TRP A 223 -17.36 7.12 24.34
C TRP A 223 -18.04 7.00 25.71
N SER A 224 -18.98 7.90 25.94
CA SER A 224 -19.78 7.95 27.16
C SER A 224 -21.22 8.30 26.82
N LYS A 225 -22.14 7.77 27.63
CA LYS A 225 -23.53 8.16 27.59
C LYS A 225 -23.66 9.53 28.26
N GLU A 226 -24.41 10.43 27.63
CA GLU A 226 -24.77 11.71 28.23
C GLU A 226 -25.83 11.50 29.31
N LEU A 227 -25.61 12.14 30.43
CA LEU A 227 -26.63 12.20 31.52
C LEU A 227 -27.68 13.19 31.06
N GLY A 228 -28.83 12.70 30.69
CA GLY A 228 -30.02 13.51 30.29
C GLY A 228 -30.90 13.80 31.51
#